data_5319ad3b623c00c91ae28cfcbbad7c08
#
_entry.id   5319ad3b623c00c91ae28cfcbbad7c08
#
_cell.length_a   1.000
_cell.length_b   1.000
_cell.length_c   1.000
_cell.angle_alpha   90.00
_cell.angle_beta   90.00
_cell.angle_gamma   90.00
#
_symmetry.space_group_name_H-M   'P 1'
#
loop_
_entity.id
_entity.type
_entity.pdbx_description
1 polymer ?
#
loop_
_entity_poly.entity_id
_entity_poly.type
_entity_poly.pdbx_seq_one_letter_code
_entity_poly.pdbx_strand_id
1 'polypeptide(L)'
;MDCIETCKDGAIRFECRYGKLPRRDASRTGVGSDVSRTDVESCGVQKDNSPKDQGRRAFLASAVIAGTAVAAKAQEMKTDGGYADVSYADKPLRKTPLVPAGARGIKNFTDKCTACQLCVSVCPNNVLRPSTSLMNLMQPEMSYERGWCRPECTSCSAICPAGAILPVSVEEKSSIQIGRAVVNLDLCIVNTDEVSCGNCARHCPSHAIRMVKKNPDDPDSLLIPAVRGGRCIGCGACENLCPARPLTAIHVEGREVHKEM
;
A
#
# COMPACT_ATOMS: atom_id res chain seq x y z
N MET A 1 -12.77 10.08 -23.35
CA MET A 1 -13.71 9.10 -23.92
C MET A 1 -13.09 8.27 -25.06
N ASP A 2 -11.79 8.35 -25.23
CA ASP A 2 -11.08 7.76 -26.39
C ASP A 2 -10.94 6.23 -26.36
N CYS A 3 -11.12 5.58 -25.19
CA CYS A 3 -11.00 4.13 -25.08
C CYS A 3 -12.09 3.34 -25.81
N ILE A 4 -13.26 3.95 -26.06
CA ILE A 4 -14.38 3.27 -26.75
C ILE A 4 -14.16 3.28 -28.25
N GLU A 5 -13.61 4.36 -28.80
CA GLU A 5 -13.36 4.52 -30.24
C GLU A 5 -12.11 3.75 -30.69
N THR A 6 -11.14 3.53 -29.79
CA THR A 6 -9.87 2.83 -30.08
C THR A 6 -9.90 1.33 -29.80
N CYS A 7 -10.99 0.78 -29.21
CA CYS A 7 -11.09 -0.64 -28.90
C CYS A 7 -11.36 -1.46 -30.16
N LYS A 8 -10.31 -2.03 -30.77
CA LYS A 8 -10.39 -2.85 -32.00
C LYS A 8 -11.16 -4.16 -31.79
N ASP A 9 -11.21 -4.68 -30.58
CA ASP A 9 -11.83 -5.95 -30.24
C ASP A 9 -13.29 -5.83 -29.76
N GLY A 10 -13.83 -4.60 -29.70
CA GLY A 10 -15.21 -4.35 -29.27
C GLY A 10 -15.51 -4.82 -27.84
N ALA A 11 -14.47 -4.94 -26.99
CA ALA A 11 -14.60 -5.43 -25.62
C ALA A 11 -15.36 -4.45 -24.70
N ILE A 12 -15.43 -3.17 -25.10
CA ILE A 12 -16.15 -2.15 -24.35
C ILE A 12 -17.39 -1.75 -25.14
N ARG A 13 -18.57 -2.07 -24.58
CA ARG A 13 -19.86 -1.68 -25.13
C ARG A 13 -20.68 -0.98 -24.07
N PHE A 14 -21.32 0.12 -24.46
CA PHE A 14 -22.33 0.76 -23.63
C PHE A 14 -23.72 0.38 -24.13
N GLU A 15 -24.51 -0.26 -23.28
CA GLU A 15 -25.92 -0.49 -23.54
C GLU A 15 -26.75 0.41 -22.62
N CYS A 16 -27.67 1.14 -23.23
CA CYS A 16 -28.60 1.93 -22.45
C CYS A 16 -29.64 1.01 -21.81
N ARG A 17 -29.68 0.95 -20.47
CA ARG A 17 -30.56 0.07 -19.70
C ARG A 17 -32.05 0.43 -19.84
N TYR A 18 -32.34 1.59 -20.43
CA TYR A 18 -33.69 2.18 -20.48
C TYR A 18 -34.21 2.47 -21.89
N GLY A 19 -33.59 1.97 -22.94
CA GLY A 19 -34.09 2.12 -24.29
C GLY A 19 -33.11 1.66 -25.36
N LYS A 20 -33.63 1.12 -26.49
CA LYS A 20 -32.83 0.82 -27.67
C LYS A 20 -32.47 2.12 -28.39
N LEU A 21 -31.20 2.48 -28.46
CA LEU A 21 -30.75 3.55 -29.35
C LEU A 21 -31.08 3.17 -30.81
N PRO A 22 -31.65 4.09 -31.61
CA PRO A 22 -31.85 3.85 -33.02
C PRO A 22 -30.50 3.59 -33.70
N ARG A 23 -30.43 2.53 -34.52
CA ARG A 23 -29.25 2.24 -35.32
C ARG A 23 -29.02 3.38 -36.29
N ARG A 24 -27.90 4.06 -36.20
CA ARG A 24 -27.43 4.98 -37.22
C ARG A 24 -26.96 4.14 -38.41
N ASP A 25 -27.71 4.12 -39.48
CA ASP A 25 -27.25 3.61 -40.76
C ASP A 25 -26.09 4.49 -41.26
N ALA A 26 -24.96 3.83 -41.50
CA ALA A 26 -23.74 4.46 -41.98
C ALA A 26 -23.84 4.76 -43.51
N SER A 27 -24.79 5.62 -43.91
CA SER A 27 -24.83 6.16 -45.27
C SER A 27 -25.61 7.46 -45.30
N ARG A 28 -24.95 8.55 -44.93
CA ARG A 28 -25.27 9.90 -45.47
C ARG A 28 -24.21 10.88 -45.03
N THR A 29 -23.32 11.17 -45.96
CA THR A 29 -22.55 12.39 -46.00
C THR A 29 -23.52 13.56 -46.31
N GLY A 30 -23.58 14.56 -45.44
CA GLY A 30 -24.38 15.74 -45.66
C GLY A 30 -24.27 16.72 -44.51
N VAL A 31 -23.44 17.75 -44.68
CA VAL A 31 -23.33 18.90 -43.82
C VAL A 31 -24.67 19.68 -43.85
N GLY A 32 -25.23 19.92 -42.69
CA GLY A 32 -26.42 20.77 -42.57
C GLY A 32 -26.58 21.21 -41.10
N SER A 33 -26.22 22.44 -40.85
CA SER A 33 -26.55 23.21 -39.65
C SER A 33 -28.06 23.30 -39.47
N ASP A 34 -28.54 23.16 -38.28
CA ASP A 34 -29.74 23.63 -37.59
C ASP A 34 -30.40 22.50 -36.79
N VAL A 35 -30.05 22.46 -35.52
CA VAL A 35 -30.86 21.74 -34.52
C VAL A 35 -31.53 22.75 -33.63
N SER A 36 -32.77 23.07 -33.97
CA SER A 36 -33.72 23.81 -33.14
C SER A 36 -34.02 23.02 -31.86
N ARG A 37 -33.97 23.74 -30.80
CA ARG A 37 -34.26 23.37 -29.40
C ARG A 37 -35.77 23.20 -29.17
N THR A 38 -36.37 22.11 -29.58
CA THR A 38 -37.70 21.67 -29.11
C THR A 38 -37.85 20.24 -29.45
N ASP A 39 -37.72 19.35 -28.49
CA ASP A 39 -38.38 18.04 -28.38
C ASP A 39 -37.78 17.27 -27.18
N VAL A 40 -38.06 17.82 -25.97
CA VAL A 40 -38.01 17.06 -24.72
C VAL A 40 -39.45 16.84 -24.31
N GLU A 41 -40.17 15.99 -25.04
CA GLU A 41 -41.48 15.52 -24.59
C GLU A 41 -41.44 14.01 -24.30
N SER A 42 -41.79 13.77 -23.03
CA SER A 42 -42.41 12.56 -22.47
C SER A 42 -41.75 11.22 -22.73
N CYS A 43 -40.79 10.89 -21.90
CA CYS A 43 -40.56 9.50 -21.53
C CYS A 43 -41.70 9.09 -20.57
N GLY A 44 -42.75 8.47 -21.11
CA GLY A 44 -43.88 7.98 -20.33
C GLY A 44 -43.44 6.95 -19.31
N VAL A 45 -43.55 7.31 -18.03
CA VAL A 45 -43.37 6.40 -16.92
C VAL A 45 -44.56 5.45 -16.89
N GLN A 46 -44.42 4.26 -17.42
CA GLN A 46 -45.34 3.15 -17.16
C GLN A 46 -45.23 2.81 -15.68
N LYS A 47 -46.30 3.02 -14.96
CA LYS A 47 -46.48 2.57 -13.55
C LYS A 47 -46.66 1.07 -13.59
N ASP A 48 -45.62 0.31 -13.31
CA ASP A 48 -45.72 -1.12 -13.03
C ASP A 48 -46.44 -1.31 -11.67
N ASN A 49 -47.65 -1.83 -11.75
CA ASN A 49 -48.41 -2.33 -10.62
C ASN A 49 -47.97 -3.74 -10.21
N SER A 50 -46.75 -3.91 -9.80
CA SER A 50 -46.27 -5.15 -9.17
C SER A 50 -46.15 -4.95 -7.64
N PRO A 51 -46.48 -5.98 -6.83
CA PRO A 51 -46.47 -5.87 -5.36
C PRO A 51 -45.07 -5.59 -4.86
N LYS A 52 -44.81 -4.33 -4.51
CA LYS A 52 -43.49 -3.76 -4.17
C LYS A 52 -42.85 -4.25 -2.88
N ASP A 53 -43.55 -5.15 -2.12
CA ASP A 53 -43.11 -5.47 -0.76
C ASP A 53 -42.38 -6.80 -0.59
N GLN A 54 -42.58 -7.77 -1.48
CA GLN A 54 -41.86 -9.06 -1.37
C GLN A 54 -40.40 -9.00 -1.84
N GLY A 55 -40.09 -8.19 -2.85
CA GLY A 55 -38.69 -8.06 -3.36
C GLY A 55 -37.76 -7.36 -2.37
N ARG A 56 -38.23 -6.36 -1.64
CA ARG A 56 -37.43 -5.66 -0.63
C ARG A 56 -37.12 -6.53 0.58
N ARG A 57 -38.09 -7.32 1.06
CA ARG A 57 -37.89 -8.27 2.18
C ARG A 57 -36.96 -9.41 1.78
N ALA A 58 -37.06 -9.96 0.55
CA ALA A 58 -36.18 -10.97 0.03
C ALA A 58 -34.73 -10.42 -0.15
N PHE A 59 -34.59 -9.18 -0.60
CA PHE A 59 -33.29 -8.54 -0.74
C PHE A 59 -32.62 -8.29 0.61
N LEU A 60 -33.36 -7.81 1.61
CA LEU A 60 -32.83 -7.61 2.96
C LEU A 60 -32.44 -8.94 3.62
N ALA A 61 -33.26 -9.97 3.47
CA ALA A 61 -32.95 -11.30 3.98
C ALA A 61 -31.72 -11.90 3.31
N SER A 62 -31.59 -11.78 1.99
CA SER A 62 -30.40 -12.24 1.27
C SER A 62 -29.13 -11.43 1.62
N ALA A 63 -29.26 -10.13 1.85
CA ALA A 63 -28.15 -9.28 2.28
C ALA A 63 -27.65 -9.65 3.69
N VAL A 64 -28.58 -9.97 4.62
CA VAL A 64 -28.21 -10.44 5.96
C VAL A 64 -27.51 -11.80 5.90
N ILE A 65 -28.05 -12.76 5.11
CA ILE A 65 -27.43 -14.08 4.94
C ILE A 65 -26.05 -13.96 4.27
N ALA A 66 -25.90 -13.12 3.24
CA ALA A 66 -24.61 -12.88 2.59
C ALA A 66 -23.63 -12.20 3.57
N GLY A 67 -24.09 -11.23 4.35
CA GLY A 67 -23.28 -10.55 5.37
C GLY A 67 -22.78 -11.50 6.46
N THR A 68 -23.62 -12.40 6.95
CA THR A 68 -23.21 -13.40 7.94
C THR A 68 -22.25 -14.44 7.36
N ALA A 69 -22.46 -14.87 6.13
CA ALA A 69 -21.55 -15.78 5.45
C ALA A 69 -20.15 -15.17 5.20
N VAL A 70 -20.09 -13.88 4.86
CA VAL A 70 -18.80 -13.15 4.71
C VAL A 70 -18.13 -12.97 6.06
N ALA A 71 -18.88 -12.65 7.12
CA ALA A 71 -18.35 -12.54 8.48
C ALA A 71 -17.82 -13.88 9.01
N ALA A 72 -18.53 -14.99 8.74
CA ALA A 72 -18.06 -16.33 9.11
C ALA A 72 -16.77 -16.72 8.37
N LYS A 73 -16.64 -16.40 7.08
CA LYS A 73 -15.40 -16.62 6.31
C LYS A 73 -14.23 -15.75 6.80
N ALA A 74 -14.50 -14.55 7.30
CA ALA A 74 -13.46 -13.69 7.85
C ALA A 74 -12.85 -14.22 9.15
N GLN A 75 -13.51 -15.16 9.83
CA GLN A 75 -13.04 -15.81 11.05
C GLN A 75 -12.31 -17.14 10.79
N GLU A 76 -12.21 -17.59 9.54
CA GLU A 76 -11.39 -18.74 9.22
C GLU A 76 -9.92 -18.42 9.52
N MET A 77 -9.40 -19.00 10.59
CA MET A 77 -7.96 -18.94 10.90
C MET A 77 -7.18 -19.55 9.74
N LYS A 78 -6.25 -18.79 9.19
CA LYS A 78 -5.37 -19.28 8.14
C LYS A 78 -4.32 -20.18 8.79
N THR A 79 -4.30 -21.45 8.42
CA THR A 79 -3.34 -22.43 8.92
C THR A 79 -2.37 -22.82 7.81
N ASP A 80 -1.13 -23.10 8.18
CA ASP A 80 -0.10 -23.61 7.27
C ASP A 80 -0.32 -25.12 7.07
N GLY A 81 -0.99 -25.48 5.96
CA GLY A 81 -1.33 -26.87 5.65
C GLY A 81 -2.22 -27.55 6.71
N GLY A 82 -2.85 -26.80 7.60
CA GLY A 82 -3.69 -27.32 8.68
C GLY A 82 -2.93 -27.70 9.95
N TYR A 83 -1.63 -27.41 10.05
CA TYR A 83 -0.79 -27.77 11.20
C TYR A 83 -0.46 -26.61 12.13
N ALA A 84 -0.42 -25.38 11.61
CA ALA A 84 -0.08 -24.21 12.40
C ALA A 84 -0.89 -22.97 11.97
N ASP A 85 -1.17 -22.11 12.93
CA ASP A 85 -1.82 -20.82 12.66
C ASP A 85 -0.85 -19.89 11.94
N VAL A 86 -1.30 -19.29 10.84
CA VAL A 86 -0.51 -18.31 10.09
C VAL A 86 -0.75 -16.93 10.65
N SER A 87 0.20 -16.42 11.43
CA SER A 87 0.21 -15.04 11.92
C SER A 87 1.03 -14.14 10.99
N TYR A 88 0.40 -13.07 10.51
CA TYR A 88 1.09 -12.03 9.72
C TYR A 88 1.61 -10.92 10.65
N ALA A 89 2.66 -10.22 10.20
CA ALA A 89 3.11 -9.04 10.90
C ALA A 89 2.12 -7.89 10.70
N ASP A 90 1.67 -7.31 11.80
CA ASP A 90 0.86 -6.10 11.77
C ASP A 90 1.71 -4.87 11.48
N LYS A 91 1.09 -3.87 10.84
CA LYS A 91 1.76 -2.58 10.58
C LYS A 91 2.03 -1.87 11.90
N PRO A 92 3.28 -1.56 12.24
CA PRO A 92 3.57 -0.81 13.45
C PRO A 92 3.01 0.62 13.35
N LEU A 93 2.50 1.14 14.46
CA LEU A 93 2.09 2.53 14.57
C LEU A 93 3.33 3.43 14.56
N ARG A 94 3.49 4.21 13.50
CA ARG A 94 4.58 5.17 13.36
C ARG A 94 4.09 6.58 13.68
N LYS A 95 4.88 7.33 14.43
CA LYS A 95 4.62 8.77 14.65
C LYS A 95 4.80 9.56 13.36
N THR A 96 5.78 9.17 12.58
CA THR A 96 6.18 9.85 11.35
C THR A 96 6.12 8.84 10.20
N PRO A 97 5.31 9.08 9.15
CA PRO A 97 5.26 8.19 8.00
C PRO A 97 6.59 8.15 7.27
N LEU A 98 6.82 7.05 6.57
CA LEU A 98 8.04 6.85 5.79
C LEU A 98 7.77 7.23 4.33
N VAL A 99 8.64 8.07 3.78
CA VAL A 99 8.62 8.46 2.36
C VAL A 99 9.92 8.03 1.66
N PRO A 100 9.89 7.79 0.33
CA PRO A 100 11.06 7.29 -0.39
C PRO A 100 12.28 8.20 -0.33
N ALA A 101 13.48 7.62 -0.49
CA ALA A 101 14.70 8.38 -0.72
C ALA A 101 14.54 9.27 -1.96
N GLY A 102 15.05 10.49 -1.92
CA GLY A 102 14.81 11.52 -2.96
C GLY A 102 13.62 12.44 -2.66
N ALA A 103 12.73 12.07 -1.73
CA ALA A 103 11.64 12.94 -1.31
C ALA A 103 12.08 14.14 -0.44
N ARG A 104 13.32 14.13 0.08
CA ARG A 104 13.93 15.13 0.99
C ARG A 104 13.22 15.29 2.32
N GLY A 105 12.02 14.79 2.49
CA GLY A 105 11.21 14.84 3.71
C GLY A 105 9.73 14.76 3.42
N ILE A 106 8.93 14.64 4.48
CA ILE A 106 7.49 14.41 4.39
C ILE A 106 6.79 15.62 3.77
N LYS A 107 7.08 16.82 4.28
CA LYS A 107 6.42 18.04 3.79
C LYS A 107 6.64 18.24 2.30
N ASN A 108 7.88 18.15 1.80
CA ASN A 108 8.17 18.29 0.38
C ASN A 108 7.48 17.21 -0.46
N PHE A 109 7.37 15.99 0.08
CA PHE A 109 6.69 14.89 -0.58
C PHE A 109 5.19 15.13 -0.68
N THR A 110 4.54 15.45 0.44
CA THR A 110 3.08 15.66 0.48
C THR A 110 2.63 16.86 -0.36
N ASP A 111 3.42 17.93 -0.38
CA ASP A 111 3.11 19.15 -1.14
C ASP A 111 3.19 18.93 -2.67
N LYS A 112 4.04 18.02 -3.13
CA LYS A 112 4.28 17.78 -4.56
C LYS A 112 3.62 16.52 -5.11
N CYS A 113 3.31 15.54 -4.25
CA CYS A 113 2.80 14.25 -4.69
C CYS A 113 1.36 14.36 -5.19
N THR A 114 1.15 14.01 -6.45
CA THR A 114 -0.18 13.98 -7.10
C THR A 114 -0.91 12.65 -6.93
N ALA A 115 -0.40 11.72 -6.13
CA ALA A 115 -0.97 10.39 -5.90
C ALA A 115 -1.19 9.55 -7.18
N CYS A 116 -0.37 9.73 -8.21
CA CYS A 116 -0.49 9.05 -9.50
C CYS A 116 -0.16 7.55 -9.48
N GLN A 117 0.34 7.01 -8.39
CA GLN A 117 0.67 5.59 -8.12
C GLN A 117 1.77 4.98 -9.02
N LEU A 118 2.44 5.74 -9.88
CA LEU A 118 3.52 5.22 -10.74
C LEU A 118 4.68 4.62 -9.94
N CYS A 119 5.08 5.28 -8.84
CA CYS A 119 6.13 4.75 -7.97
C CYS A 119 5.72 3.46 -7.24
N VAL A 120 4.43 3.27 -6.97
CA VAL A 120 3.88 2.03 -6.39
C VAL A 120 3.96 0.89 -7.41
N SER A 121 3.56 1.14 -8.66
CA SER A 121 3.51 0.12 -9.72
C SER A 121 4.91 -0.39 -10.12
N VAL A 122 5.94 0.46 -10.06
CA VAL A 122 7.32 0.07 -10.42
C VAL A 122 8.13 -0.46 -9.25
N CYS A 123 7.58 -0.51 -8.03
CA CYS A 123 8.31 -0.97 -6.85
C CYS A 123 8.47 -2.50 -6.85
N PRO A 124 9.66 -3.06 -7.14
CA PRO A 124 9.83 -4.51 -7.28
C PRO A 124 9.70 -5.24 -5.94
N ASN A 125 9.87 -4.52 -4.83
CA ASN A 125 9.83 -5.08 -3.48
C ASN A 125 8.50 -4.85 -2.76
N ASN A 126 7.47 -4.29 -3.42
CA ASN A 126 6.15 -3.99 -2.88
C ASN A 126 6.16 -3.19 -1.56
N VAL A 127 7.14 -2.29 -1.43
CA VAL A 127 7.32 -1.46 -0.23
C VAL A 127 6.42 -0.23 -0.26
N LEU A 128 6.17 0.32 -1.45
CA LEU A 128 5.32 1.50 -1.60
C LEU A 128 3.86 1.08 -1.71
N ARG A 129 2.99 1.76 -0.93
CA ARG A 129 1.56 1.52 -0.90
C ARG A 129 0.80 2.83 -0.78
N PRO A 130 -0.41 2.91 -1.34
CA PRO A 130 -1.25 4.08 -1.11
C PRO A 130 -1.62 4.18 0.37
N SER A 131 -1.50 5.38 0.91
CA SER A 131 -1.91 5.68 2.28
C SER A 131 -3.42 5.65 2.43
N THR A 132 -3.89 5.12 3.55
CA THR A 132 -5.30 5.13 3.96
C THR A 132 -5.63 6.28 4.91
N SER A 133 -4.63 7.08 5.30
CA SER A 133 -4.83 8.26 6.14
C SER A 133 -5.59 9.34 5.39
N LEU A 134 -6.63 9.92 6.01
CA LEU A 134 -7.44 10.98 5.40
C LEU A 134 -6.61 12.22 5.02
N MET A 135 -5.55 12.53 5.76
CA MET A 135 -4.68 13.68 5.49
C MET A 135 -3.82 13.48 4.24
N ASN A 136 -3.42 12.26 3.94
CA ASN A 136 -2.53 11.91 2.84
C ASN A 136 -3.14 10.79 1.99
N LEU A 137 -4.45 10.84 1.79
CA LEU A 137 -5.18 9.79 1.11
C LEU A 137 -4.59 9.50 -0.27
N MET A 138 -4.35 8.22 -0.54
CA MET A 138 -3.76 7.72 -1.78
C MET A 138 -2.31 8.16 -2.05
N GLN A 139 -1.71 9.05 -1.27
CA GLN A 139 -0.29 9.34 -1.43
C GLN A 139 0.54 8.13 -1.01
N PRO A 140 1.58 7.75 -1.76
CA PRO A 140 2.38 6.58 -1.44
C PRO A 140 3.13 6.72 -0.12
N GLU A 141 3.04 5.71 0.73
CA GLU A 141 3.84 5.55 1.95
C GLU A 141 4.64 4.25 1.89
N MET A 142 5.73 4.18 2.65
CA MET A 142 6.52 2.96 2.74
C MET A 142 6.00 2.06 3.86
N SER A 143 5.73 0.80 3.52
CA SER A 143 5.38 -0.28 4.45
C SER A 143 6.32 -1.46 4.25
N TYR A 144 6.79 -2.03 5.33
CA TYR A 144 7.74 -3.15 5.30
C TYR A 144 7.11 -4.51 5.61
N GLU A 145 5.79 -4.60 5.55
CA GLU A 145 5.07 -5.85 5.79
C GLU A 145 5.39 -6.93 4.74
N ARG A 146 5.50 -6.54 3.46
CA ARG A 146 5.69 -7.47 2.33
C ARG A 146 7.10 -7.50 1.77
N GLY A 147 7.94 -6.56 2.16
CA GLY A 147 9.29 -6.45 1.65
C GLY A 147 10.03 -5.28 2.27
N TRP A 148 11.23 -5.03 1.83
CA TRP A 148 12.09 -3.95 2.30
C TRP A 148 12.76 -3.21 1.14
N CYS A 149 13.12 -1.96 1.36
CA CYS A 149 13.69 -1.11 0.33
C CYS A 149 15.18 -1.42 0.13
N ARG A 150 15.52 -2.00 -1.01
CA ARG A 150 16.91 -2.33 -1.34
C ARG A 150 17.72 -1.07 -1.65
N PRO A 151 18.96 -0.94 -1.15
CA PRO A 151 19.82 0.23 -1.40
C PRO A 151 20.07 0.46 -2.90
N GLU A 152 20.27 -0.60 -3.66
CA GLU A 152 20.59 -0.58 -5.09
C GLU A 152 19.40 -0.20 -6.00
N CYS A 153 18.16 -0.17 -5.47
CA CYS A 153 16.97 0.11 -6.28
C CYS A 153 16.60 1.59 -6.26
N THR A 154 16.54 2.24 -7.40
CA THR A 154 16.16 3.66 -7.57
C THR A 154 14.92 3.86 -8.43
N SER A 155 14.15 2.80 -8.75
CA SER A 155 13.04 2.82 -9.71
C SER A 155 11.97 3.87 -9.40
N CYS A 156 11.62 4.08 -8.12
CA CYS A 156 10.59 5.06 -7.74
C CYS A 156 11.03 6.52 -7.96
N SER A 157 12.33 6.82 -7.82
CA SER A 157 12.88 8.15 -8.06
C SER A 157 13.01 8.47 -9.56
N ALA A 158 13.27 7.45 -10.38
CA ALA A 158 13.40 7.62 -11.82
C ALA A 158 12.06 7.91 -12.52
N ILE A 159 10.93 7.45 -11.97
CA ILE A 159 9.62 7.52 -12.65
C ILE A 159 8.74 8.68 -12.19
N CYS A 160 9.09 9.39 -11.12
CA CYS A 160 8.21 10.39 -10.52
C CYS A 160 8.04 11.65 -11.41
N PRO A 161 6.88 11.87 -12.07
CA PRO A 161 6.70 13.01 -12.97
C PRO A 161 6.49 14.33 -12.22
N ALA A 162 5.98 14.26 -10.98
CA ALA A 162 5.69 15.43 -10.16
C ALA A 162 6.92 16.01 -9.43
N GLY A 163 8.09 15.34 -9.51
CA GLY A 163 9.27 15.73 -8.76
C GLY A 163 9.12 15.64 -7.25
N ALA A 164 8.11 14.90 -6.77
CA ALA A 164 7.93 14.61 -5.34
C ALA A 164 9.02 13.67 -4.81
N ILE A 165 9.53 12.80 -5.69
CA ILE A 165 10.70 11.97 -5.45
C ILE A 165 11.71 12.37 -6.52
N LEU A 166 12.80 13.02 -6.12
CA LEU A 166 13.86 13.43 -7.04
C LEU A 166 14.71 12.22 -7.43
N PRO A 167 15.24 12.18 -8.67
CA PRO A 167 16.19 11.17 -9.07
C PRO A 167 17.39 11.16 -8.12
N VAL A 168 17.77 9.96 -7.67
CA VAL A 168 18.95 9.74 -6.82
C VAL A 168 19.78 8.61 -7.41
N SER A 169 21.10 8.72 -7.31
CA SER A 169 21.99 7.61 -7.64
C SER A 169 21.96 6.52 -6.56
N VAL A 170 22.52 5.36 -6.83
CA VAL A 170 22.64 4.27 -5.87
C VAL A 170 23.50 4.67 -4.67
N GLU A 171 24.59 5.38 -4.96
CA GLU A 171 25.52 5.90 -3.96
C GLU A 171 24.85 6.91 -3.05
N GLU A 172 24.18 7.91 -3.61
CA GLU A 172 23.40 8.91 -2.85
C GLU A 172 22.32 8.25 -2.00
N LYS A 173 21.57 7.30 -2.57
CA LYS A 173 20.53 6.59 -1.82
C LYS A 173 21.09 5.86 -0.60
N SER A 174 22.28 5.29 -0.72
CA SER A 174 22.95 4.57 0.36
C SER A 174 23.38 5.49 1.51
N SER A 175 23.52 6.80 1.25
CA SER A 175 23.85 7.83 2.25
C SER A 175 22.62 8.53 2.82
N ILE A 176 21.45 8.43 2.18
CA ILE A 176 20.23 9.12 2.63
C ILE A 176 19.55 8.32 3.75
N GLN A 177 19.37 8.97 4.90
CA GLN A 177 18.62 8.45 6.03
C GLN A 177 17.14 8.88 5.93
N ILE A 178 16.27 8.00 5.47
CA ILE A 178 14.81 8.23 5.41
C ILE A 178 14.12 8.01 6.75
N GLY A 179 14.73 7.22 7.61
CA GLY A 179 14.22 6.87 8.93
C GLY A 179 15.32 6.25 9.80
N ARG A 180 14.92 5.82 10.98
CA ARG A 180 15.81 5.06 11.87
C ARG A 180 15.08 3.86 12.46
N ALA A 181 15.78 2.76 12.62
CA ALA A 181 15.26 1.60 13.34
C ALA A 181 15.16 1.89 14.85
N VAL A 182 14.05 1.49 15.43
CA VAL A 182 13.75 1.55 16.87
C VAL A 182 13.48 0.12 17.32
N VAL A 183 14.09 -0.31 18.41
CA VAL A 183 13.94 -1.65 18.98
C VAL A 183 13.05 -1.56 20.20
N ASN A 184 12.04 -2.43 20.27
CA ASN A 184 11.31 -2.73 21.48
C ASN A 184 11.77 -4.10 21.99
N LEU A 185 12.53 -4.11 23.07
CA LEU A 185 13.06 -5.36 23.63
C LEU A 185 11.97 -6.22 24.26
N ASP A 186 10.85 -5.64 24.70
CA ASP A 186 9.73 -6.39 25.29
C ASP A 186 9.04 -7.33 24.28
N LEU A 187 9.17 -7.01 22.99
CA LEU A 187 8.65 -7.83 21.90
C LEU A 187 9.72 -8.73 21.25
N CYS A 188 10.98 -8.59 21.66
CA CYS A 188 12.08 -9.32 21.05
C CYS A 188 12.11 -10.77 21.55
N ILE A 189 12.09 -11.74 20.62
CA ILE A 189 12.11 -13.18 20.95
C ILE A 189 13.32 -13.60 21.79
N VAL A 190 14.42 -12.85 21.73
CA VAL A 190 15.57 -13.05 22.62
C VAL A 190 15.19 -12.77 24.07
N ASN A 191 14.26 -11.86 24.30
CA ASN A 191 13.82 -11.47 25.63
C ASN A 191 12.56 -12.19 26.09
N THR A 192 11.62 -12.48 25.17
CA THR A 192 10.35 -13.15 25.48
C THR A 192 10.48 -14.66 25.55
N ASP A 193 11.22 -15.25 24.61
CA ASP A 193 11.30 -16.71 24.43
C ASP A 193 12.69 -17.27 24.80
N GLU A 194 13.61 -16.38 25.20
CA GLU A 194 15.00 -16.72 25.55
C GLU A 194 15.77 -17.46 24.44
N VAL A 195 15.39 -17.20 23.16
CA VAL A 195 15.97 -17.84 21.98
C VAL A 195 17.02 -16.93 21.35
N SER A 196 18.18 -17.49 21.02
CA SER A 196 19.23 -16.77 20.29
C SER A 196 18.72 -16.34 18.91
N CYS A 197 18.81 -15.04 18.63
CA CYS A 197 18.41 -14.44 17.36
C CYS A 197 19.45 -13.39 16.93
N GLY A 198 19.51 -13.09 15.66
CA GLY A 198 20.43 -12.06 15.10
C GLY A 198 19.97 -11.60 13.72
N ASN A 199 18.70 -11.89 13.37
CA ASN A 199 18.16 -11.63 12.03
C ASN A 199 18.29 -10.17 11.62
N CYS A 200 17.91 -9.25 12.50
CA CYS A 200 17.96 -7.82 12.23
C CYS A 200 19.38 -7.29 11.94
N ALA A 201 20.39 -7.82 12.64
CA ALA A 201 21.79 -7.42 12.42
C ALA A 201 22.37 -8.07 11.16
N ARG A 202 22.05 -9.36 10.94
CA ARG A 202 22.57 -10.13 9.80
C ARG A 202 22.12 -9.56 8.46
N HIS A 203 20.89 -9.07 8.37
CA HIS A 203 20.30 -8.55 7.15
C HIS A 203 20.36 -7.00 7.03
N CYS A 204 21.08 -6.33 7.90
CA CYS A 204 21.21 -4.88 7.84
C CYS A 204 22.26 -4.47 6.77
N PRO A 205 21.85 -3.87 5.63
CA PRO A 205 22.77 -3.55 4.54
C PRO A 205 23.78 -2.45 4.90
N SER A 206 23.40 -1.55 5.83
CA SER A 206 24.27 -0.48 6.32
C SER A 206 25.09 -0.85 7.56
N HIS A 207 24.96 -2.10 8.03
CA HIS A 207 25.60 -2.58 9.28
C HIS A 207 25.35 -1.67 10.47
N ALA A 208 24.16 -1.07 10.52
CA ALA A 208 23.76 -0.15 11.59
C ALA A 208 23.38 -0.88 12.88
N ILE A 209 23.12 -2.20 12.82
CA ILE A 209 22.71 -2.98 13.97
C ILE A 209 23.86 -3.88 14.41
N ARG A 210 24.18 -3.82 15.68
CA ARG A 210 25.15 -4.72 16.31
C ARG A 210 24.47 -5.53 17.40
N MET A 211 24.91 -6.76 17.56
CA MET A 211 24.50 -7.61 18.67
C MET A 211 25.40 -7.35 19.86
N VAL A 212 24.80 -7.02 21.00
CA VAL A 212 25.49 -6.78 22.28
C VAL A 212 24.96 -7.74 23.34
N LYS A 213 25.75 -8.08 24.35
CA LYS A 213 25.30 -8.94 25.44
C LYS A 213 24.16 -8.29 26.22
N LYS A 214 23.12 -9.07 26.57
CA LYS A 214 22.03 -8.64 27.43
C LYS A 214 22.56 -8.31 28.84
N ASN A 215 23.40 -9.21 29.38
CA ASN A 215 24.11 -9.02 30.64
C ASN A 215 25.62 -8.99 30.37
N PRO A 216 26.29 -7.87 30.58
CA PRO A 216 27.73 -7.72 30.31
C PRO A 216 28.61 -8.67 31.11
N ASP A 217 28.20 -8.99 32.32
CA ASP A 217 28.98 -9.78 33.29
C ASP A 217 28.87 -11.30 33.07
N ASP A 218 27.90 -11.72 32.29
CA ASP A 218 27.67 -13.15 31.98
C ASP A 218 28.30 -13.51 30.63
N PRO A 219 29.27 -14.45 30.58
CA PRO A 219 29.89 -14.90 29.34
C PRO A 219 28.88 -15.57 28.38
N ASP A 220 27.88 -16.26 28.90
CA ASP A 220 26.88 -17.02 28.14
C ASP A 220 25.58 -16.22 27.87
N SER A 221 25.59 -14.93 28.20
CA SER A 221 24.43 -14.04 28.01
C SER A 221 24.00 -13.96 26.57
N LEU A 222 22.68 -14.05 26.35
CA LEU A 222 22.07 -13.85 25.04
C LEU A 222 22.37 -12.46 24.47
N LEU A 223 22.44 -12.38 23.14
CA LEU A 223 22.77 -11.17 22.42
C LEU A 223 21.49 -10.43 22.00
N ILE A 224 21.39 -9.14 22.34
CA ILE A 224 20.31 -8.25 21.97
C ILE A 224 20.77 -7.24 20.91
N PRO A 225 19.86 -6.74 20.04
CA PRO A 225 20.21 -5.77 19.02
C PRO A 225 20.39 -4.36 19.57
N ALA A 226 21.49 -3.71 19.22
CA ALA A 226 21.77 -2.31 19.47
C ALA A 226 21.90 -1.54 18.15
N VAL A 227 21.12 -0.46 17.96
CA VAL A 227 21.04 0.30 16.72
C VAL A 227 21.95 1.55 16.78
N ARG A 228 22.84 1.66 15.79
CA ARG A 228 23.61 2.88 15.52
C ARG A 228 22.82 3.80 14.61
N GLY A 229 22.09 4.74 15.17
CA GLY A 229 21.20 5.64 14.44
C GLY A 229 21.88 6.47 13.35
N GLY A 230 23.19 6.77 13.49
CA GLY A 230 23.95 7.50 12.48
C GLY A 230 24.28 6.70 11.22
N ARG A 231 24.18 5.37 11.24
CA ARG A 231 24.41 4.49 10.08
C ARG A 231 23.13 3.92 9.48
N CYS A 232 21.99 4.10 10.14
CA CYS A 232 20.73 3.52 9.71
C CYS A 232 20.11 4.35 8.58
N ILE A 233 19.99 3.76 7.41
CA ILE A 233 19.33 4.39 6.24
C ILE A 233 17.80 4.28 6.26
N GLY A 234 17.23 3.47 7.15
CA GLY A 234 15.77 3.29 7.27
C GLY A 234 15.15 2.34 6.24
N CYS A 235 15.92 1.42 5.66
CA CYS A 235 15.49 0.54 4.57
C CYS A 235 14.40 -0.50 4.93
N GLY A 236 14.20 -0.79 6.22
CA GLY A 236 13.18 -1.72 6.71
C GLY A 236 13.52 -3.21 6.66
N ALA A 237 14.74 -3.60 6.26
CA ALA A 237 15.12 -5.02 6.25
C ALA A 237 15.00 -5.68 7.62
N CYS A 238 15.40 -4.97 8.67
CA CYS A 238 15.30 -5.46 10.05
C CYS A 238 13.85 -5.64 10.51
N GLU A 239 12.92 -4.77 10.07
CA GLU A 239 11.50 -4.85 10.38
C GLU A 239 10.84 -6.00 9.63
N ASN A 240 11.05 -6.08 8.32
CA ASN A 240 10.45 -7.11 7.47
C ASN A 240 10.86 -8.53 7.89
N LEU A 241 12.13 -8.72 8.24
CA LEU A 241 12.69 -10.03 8.58
C LEU A 241 12.63 -10.36 10.08
N CYS A 242 12.03 -9.50 10.90
CA CYS A 242 11.82 -9.78 12.32
C CYS A 242 10.82 -10.93 12.50
N PRO A 243 11.15 -11.98 13.27
CA PRO A 243 10.23 -13.10 13.50
C PRO A 243 9.13 -12.82 14.54
N ALA A 244 9.28 -11.79 15.37
CA ALA A 244 8.28 -11.43 16.39
C ALA A 244 6.91 -11.13 15.77
N ARG A 245 5.83 -11.64 16.40
CA ARG A 245 4.43 -11.50 15.96
C ARG A 245 3.53 -11.23 17.17
N PRO A 246 2.39 -10.51 17.05
CA PRO A 246 1.89 -9.93 15.79
C PRO A 246 2.66 -8.67 15.35
N LEU A 247 3.26 -7.93 16.30
CA LEU A 247 4.09 -6.76 16.03
C LEU A 247 5.57 -7.15 15.97
N THR A 248 6.30 -6.52 15.08
CA THR A 248 7.74 -6.69 14.98
C THR A 248 8.46 -6.02 16.15
N ALA A 249 9.45 -6.68 16.74
CA ALA A 249 10.26 -6.13 17.84
C ALA A 249 11.15 -4.96 17.42
N ILE A 250 11.39 -4.81 16.12
CA ILE A 250 12.15 -3.71 15.55
C ILE A 250 11.35 -3.13 14.40
N HIS A 251 11.16 -1.83 14.39
CA HIS A 251 10.47 -1.10 13.33
C HIS A 251 11.24 0.16 12.96
N VAL A 252 10.91 0.73 11.81
CA VAL A 252 11.55 1.95 11.33
C VAL A 252 10.62 3.14 11.55
N GLU A 253 11.09 4.14 12.28
CA GLU A 253 10.44 5.44 12.38
C GLU A 253 10.94 6.38 11.30
N GLY A 254 10.02 7.10 10.62
CA GLY A 254 10.36 8.07 9.60
C GLY A 254 11.06 9.30 10.16
N ARG A 255 11.75 10.04 9.30
CA ARG A 255 12.27 11.37 9.58
C ARG A 255 11.42 12.41 8.88
N GLU A 256 11.09 13.50 9.55
CA GLU A 256 10.39 14.64 8.91
C GLU A 256 11.22 15.23 7.77
N VAL A 257 12.53 15.34 7.98
CA VAL A 257 13.51 15.75 6.97
C VAL A 257 14.56 14.66 6.86
N HIS A 258 14.82 14.22 5.63
CA HIS A 258 15.87 13.26 5.36
C HIS A 258 17.25 13.85 5.68
N LYS A 259 18.17 13.03 6.15
CA LYS A 259 19.54 13.42 6.43
C LYS A 259 20.49 12.64 5.52
N GLU A 260 21.55 13.27 5.13
CA GLU A 260 22.69 12.64 4.49
C GLU A 260 23.72 12.25 5.53
N MET A 261 24.37 11.09 5.34
CA MET A 261 25.45 10.60 6.21
C MET A 261 26.79 11.20 5.80
#